data_ede27f15125981b3d76252ff05606d80
#
_entry.id   ede27f15125981b3d76252ff05606d80
#
_cell.length_a   1.000
_cell.length_b   1.000
_cell.length_c   1.000
_cell.angle_alpha   90.00
_cell.angle_beta   90.00
_cell.angle_gamma   90.00
#
_symmetry.space_group_name_H-M   'P 1'
#
loop_
_entity.id
_entity.type
_entity.pdbx_description
1 polymer ?
#
loop_
_entity_poly.entity_id
_entity_poly.type
_entity_poly.pdbx_seq_one_letter_code
_entity_poly.pdbx_strand_id
1 'polypeptide(L)'
;HHYSSLNYTHVARALAEKNINVLVQKVAREPGGTGLSLSCNPDISFDLLDEIKRLGKHRPLLIAEVDPHLPWIGGTAAVAGDFFDIVLELPEPAPKLFAPPRQAVSDAEYAIGLRASALIKDGGTLQIGIGSLSDALCHALVLRHQSNPEYRAILNQLAPGYLDSDLVKQVGGAEPFSIGLYGASEMVNDGFMCLYKAGILKRRVLDDVELMQRENNNSLSDTDKHRLQDEGHWLDGGFYLGSQDLYQWLRELPELEKKGIGMTRISHINELYGGNEGLERLQRRDARFCNTCMMMTALGAATSDALEDGRVVSGVGGQYNFVAMAHALHNGRSILMFRALREQGHSAQSNVLWNYGHTTIPRHLRDIAVNEYGVANLRGASDEQCVKSMLSICDARFIPKLMKTAKRELKLDRAFEAPVAWTLNRTNHLSAALKSFRDKGLLPDY
;
A
#
# COMPACT_ATOMS: atom_id res chain seq x y z
N HIS A 1 15.42 -24.06 3.62
CA HIS A 1 14.11 -23.65 3.17
C HIS A 1 14.08 -23.46 1.66
N HIS A 2 13.01 -23.89 1.03
CA HIS A 2 12.80 -23.77 -0.43
C HIS A 2 12.06 -22.46 -0.71
N TYR A 3 12.77 -21.33 -0.65
CA TYR A 3 12.25 -20.01 -0.96
C TYR A 3 12.65 -19.62 -2.40
N SER A 4 11.69 -19.14 -3.19
CA SER A 4 11.93 -18.54 -4.50
C SER A 4 11.65 -17.05 -4.40
N SER A 5 12.67 -16.21 -4.55
CA SER A 5 12.49 -14.76 -4.61
C SER A 5 11.93 -14.40 -5.98
N LEU A 6 10.66 -14.03 -6.02
CA LEU A 6 9.94 -13.68 -7.24
C LEU A 6 9.16 -12.39 -7.04
N ASN A 7 9.11 -11.56 -8.08
CA ASN A 7 8.14 -10.49 -8.14
C ASN A 7 6.73 -11.10 -8.24
N TYR A 8 5.74 -10.49 -7.58
CA TYR A 8 4.44 -11.13 -7.39
C TYR A 8 3.75 -11.48 -8.72
N THR A 9 3.77 -10.59 -9.69
CA THR A 9 3.21 -10.84 -11.03
C THR A 9 3.93 -11.95 -11.83
N HIS A 10 5.11 -12.38 -11.38
CA HIS A 10 5.85 -13.48 -12.02
C HIS A 10 5.54 -14.86 -11.41
N VAL A 11 4.80 -14.91 -10.30
CA VAL A 11 4.52 -16.16 -9.58
C VAL A 11 3.70 -17.11 -10.43
N ALA A 12 2.67 -16.61 -11.13
CA ALA A 12 1.81 -17.41 -12.00
C ALA A 12 2.61 -18.18 -13.07
N ARG A 13 3.52 -17.48 -13.78
CA ARG A 13 4.41 -18.09 -14.77
C ARG A 13 5.34 -19.14 -14.15
N ALA A 14 5.97 -18.81 -13.02
CA ALA A 14 6.87 -19.74 -12.34
C ALA A 14 6.17 -21.02 -11.87
N LEU A 15 4.92 -20.92 -11.43
CA LEU A 15 4.09 -22.07 -11.07
C LEU A 15 3.70 -22.89 -12.30
N ALA A 16 3.29 -22.22 -13.40
CA ALA A 16 2.96 -22.89 -14.64
C ALA A 16 4.17 -23.68 -15.20
N GLU A 17 5.38 -23.12 -15.12
CA GLU A 17 6.62 -23.81 -15.52
C GLU A 17 6.91 -25.05 -14.67
N LYS A 18 6.53 -25.05 -13.38
CA LYS A 18 6.70 -26.19 -12.46
C LYS A 18 5.68 -27.33 -12.63
N ASN A 19 4.80 -27.25 -13.62
CA ASN A 19 3.79 -28.28 -13.96
C ASN A 19 2.87 -28.61 -12.76
N ILE A 20 2.33 -27.59 -12.07
CA ILE A 20 1.30 -27.84 -11.09
C ILE A 20 0.11 -28.53 -11.74
N ASN A 21 -0.43 -29.52 -11.05
CA ASN A 21 -1.49 -30.38 -11.56
C ASN A 21 -2.77 -30.32 -10.70
N VAL A 22 -2.73 -29.65 -9.56
CA VAL A 22 -3.89 -29.43 -8.67
C VAL A 22 -3.86 -28.00 -8.16
N LEU A 23 -5.01 -27.33 -8.19
CA LEU A 23 -5.25 -26.03 -7.57
C LEU A 23 -6.45 -26.14 -6.64
N VAL A 24 -6.23 -25.90 -5.35
CA VAL A 24 -7.28 -25.92 -4.33
C VAL A 24 -7.51 -24.49 -3.84
N GLN A 25 -8.78 -24.06 -3.81
CA GLN A 25 -9.12 -22.72 -3.37
C GLN A 25 -10.36 -22.70 -2.47
N LYS A 26 -10.33 -21.84 -1.44
CA LYS A 26 -11.53 -21.46 -0.72
C LYS A 26 -12.38 -20.56 -1.59
N VAL A 27 -13.69 -20.79 -1.59
CA VAL A 27 -14.69 -20.04 -2.37
C VAL A 27 -15.89 -19.70 -1.51
N ALA A 28 -16.55 -18.60 -1.86
CA ALA A 28 -17.83 -18.24 -1.29
C ALA A 28 -18.97 -18.77 -2.18
N ARG A 29 -20.08 -19.19 -1.54
CA ARG A 29 -21.32 -19.53 -2.24
C ARG A 29 -22.22 -18.30 -2.36
N GLU A 30 -22.89 -18.17 -3.48
CA GLU A 30 -23.88 -17.12 -3.71
C GLU A 30 -25.03 -17.23 -2.70
N PRO A 31 -25.39 -16.14 -2.01
CA PRO A 31 -26.52 -16.15 -1.08
C PRO A 31 -27.83 -16.52 -1.78
N GLY A 32 -28.44 -17.64 -1.38
CA GLY A 32 -29.67 -18.16 -1.98
C GLY A 32 -29.56 -18.73 -3.40
N GLY A 33 -28.32 -18.85 -3.92
CA GLY A 33 -28.01 -19.36 -5.25
C GLY A 33 -27.04 -20.55 -5.24
N THR A 34 -26.62 -20.98 -6.43
CA THR A 34 -25.64 -22.05 -6.65
C THR A 34 -24.31 -21.55 -7.19
N GLY A 35 -24.19 -20.26 -7.48
CA GLY A 35 -22.97 -19.62 -7.98
C GLY A 35 -21.82 -19.73 -7.01
N LEU A 36 -20.60 -19.72 -7.52
CA LEU A 36 -19.36 -19.68 -6.73
C LEU A 36 -18.57 -18.43 -7.03
N SER A 37 -17.88 -17.93 -6.02
CA SER A 37 -16.96 -16.79 -6.16
C SER A 37 -15.62 -17.15 -5.54
N LEU A 38 -14.53 -16.77 -6.23
CA LEU A 38 -13.19 -16.82 -5.67
C LEU A 38 -13.04 -15.86 -4.48
N SER A 39 -13.92 -14.85 -4.37
CA SER A 39 -13.99 -13.95 -3.23
C SER A 39 -12.64 -13.25 -2.95
N CYS A 40 -11.86 -13.70 -1.95
CA CYS A 40 -10.51 -13.18 -1.66
C CYS A 40 -9.40 -13.85 -2.49
N ASN A 41 -9.70 -14.79 -3.36
CA ASN A 41 -8.72 -15.64 -4.04
C ASN A 41 -8.65 -15.50 -5.59
N PRO A 42 -9.10 -14.42 -6.25
CA PRO A 42 -8.73 -14.22 -7.66
C PRO A 42 -7.22 -14.20 -7.79
N ASP A 43 -6.54 -13.33 -7.05
CA ASP A 43 -5.11 -13.30 -6.82
C ASP A 43 -4.33 -13.70 -8.09
N ILE A 44 -3.49 -14.74 -8.04
CA ILE A 44 -2.75 -15.29 -9.19
C ILE A 44 -3.53 -16.37 -9.94
N SER A 45 -4.73 -16.73 -9.54
CA SER A 45 -5.44 -17.92 -10.02
C SER A 45 -5.75 -17.84 -11.52
N PHE A 46 -6.33 -16.74 -11.96
CA PHE A 46 -6.64 -16.55 -13.39
C PHE A 46 -5.36 -16.40 -14.22
N ASP A 47 -4.37 -15.67 -13.71
CA ASP A 47 -3.07 -15.51 -14.37
C ASP A 47 -2.36 -16.85 -14.55
N LEU A 48 -2.45 -17.72 -13.55
CA LEU A 48 -1.88 -19.06 -13.59
C LEU A 48 -2.55 -19.95 -14.66
N LEU A 49 -3.88 -19.93 -14.73
CA LEU A 49 -4.61 -20.72 -15.73
C LEU A 49 -4.31 -20.22 -17.15
N ASP A 50 -4.21 -18.91 -17.35
CA ASP A 50 -3.84 -18.31 -18.63
C ASP A 50 -2.40 -18.68 -19.04
N GLU A 51 -1.44 -18.66 -18.09
CA GLU A 51 -0.07 -19.08 -18.35
C GLU A 51 0.05 -20.57 -18.68
N ILE A 52 -0.69 -21.44 -17.97
CA ILE A 52 -0.75 -22.87 -18.27
C ILE A 52 -1.26 -23.11 -19.70
N LYS A 53 -2.34 -22.41 -20.07
CA LYS A 53 -2.92 -22.45 -21.43
C LYS A 53 -1.94 -21.93 -22.49
N ARG A 54 -1.29 -20.79 -22.22
CA ARG A 54 -0.28 -20.20 -23.12
C ARG A 54 0.90 -21.13 -23.37
N LEU A 55 1.31 -21.90 -22.36
CA LEU A 55 2.39 -22.89 -22.47
C LEU A 55 1.94 -24.22 -23.10
N GLY A 56 0.67 -24.36 -23.48
CA GLY A 56 0.13 -25.59 -24.06
C GLY A 56 0.13 -26.79 -23.09
N LYS A 57 0.07 -26.53 -21.77
CA LYS A 57 0.06 -27.55 -20.74
C LYS A 57 -1.36 -27.99 -20.38
N HIS A 58 -1.47 -29.14 -19.74
CA HIS A 58 -2.75 -29.64 -19.25
C HIS A 58 -3.28 -28.72 -18.14
N ARG A 59 -4.59 -28.43 -18.18
CA ARG A 59 -5.31 -27.73 -17.11
C ARG A 59 -5.17 -28.53 -15.81
N PRO A 60 -4.82 -27.91 -14.69
CA PRO A 60 -4.82 -28.57 -13.39
C PRO A 60 -6.23 -28.98 -12.96
N LEU A 61 -6.33 -29.96 -12.09
CA LEU A 61 -7.55 -30.26 -11.36
C LEU A 61 -7.88 -29.08 -10.45
N LEU A 62 -9.06 -28.48 -10.62
CA LEU A 62 -9.53 -27.37 -9.79
C LEU A 62 -10.48 -27.87 -8.72
N ILE A 63 -10.15 -27.63 -7.45
CA ILE A 63 -10.94 -28.03 -6.30
C ILE A 63 -11.40 -26.79 -5.54
N ALA A 64 -12.71 -26.62 -5.39
CA ALA A 64 -13.30 -25.61 -4.53
C ALA A 64 -13.54 -26.16 -3.12
N GLU A 65 -13.15 -25.42 -2.09
CA GLU A 65 -13.57 -25.60 -0.71
C GLU A 65 -14.53 -24.47 -0.36
N VAL A 66 -15.82 -24.77 -0.29
CA VAL A 66 -16.85 -23.78 0.04
C VAL A 66 -16.76 -23.47 1.53
N ASP A 67 -16.46 -22.21 1.86
CA ASP A 67 -16.37 -21.72 3.23
C ASP A 67 -17.55 -20.79 3.53
N PRO A 68 -18.44 -21.13 4.48
CA PRO A 68 -19.62 -20.32 4.79
C PRO A 68 -19.31 -18.97 5.42
N HIS A 69 -18.07 -18.77 5.93
CA HIS A 69 -17.62 -17.51 6.51
C HIS A 69 -17.02 -16.56 5.49
N LEU A 70 -16.71 -17.05 4.28
CA LEU A 70 -16.10 -16.22 3.24
C LEU A 70 -17.16 -15.28 2.64
N PRO A 71 -16.93 -13.93 2.61
CA PRO A 71 -17.86 -12.99 2.00
C PRO A 71 -18.08 -13.28 0.52
N TRP A 72 -19.34 -13.24 0.07
CA TRP A 72 -19.63 -13.26 -1.36
C TRP A 72 -19.24 -11.92 -2.01
N ILE A 73 -18.34 -11.98 -2.99
CA ILE A 73 -18.00 -10.86 -3.87
C ILE A 73 -18.28 -11.31 -5.30
N GLY A 74 -19.13 -10.55 -5.98
CA GLY A 74 -19.53 -10.82 -7.37
C GLY A 74 -18.52 -10.32 -8.41
N GLY A 75 -19.01 -9.90 -9.58
CA GLY A 75 -18.19 -9.33 -10.64
C GLY A 75 -17.14 -10.31 -11.16
N THR A 76 -15.91 -9.86 -11.32
CA THR A 76 -14.78 -10.66 -11.82
C THR A 76 -14.35 -11.81 -10.91
N ALA A 77 -14.73 -11.80 -9.63
CA ALA A 77 -14.47 -12.90 -8.71
C ALA A 77 -15.49 -14.05 -8.84
N ALA A 78 -16.68 -13.79 -9.38
CA ALA A 78 -17.68 -14.83 -9.64
C ALA A 78 -17.25 -15.72 -10.81
N VAL A 79 -17.44 -17.03 -10.68
CA VAL A 79 -17.04 -18.01 -11.68
C VAL A 79 -18.21 -18.86 -12.14
N ALA A 80 -18.12 -19.38 -13.36
CA ALA A 80 -19.12 -20.28 -13.92
C ALA A 80 -19.28 -21.54 -13.08
N GLY A 81 -20.45 -22.19 -13.12
CA GLY A 81 -20.75 -23.37 -12.30
C GLY A 81 -19.86 -24.59 -12.57
N ASP A 82 -19.27 -24.65 -13.77
CA ASP A 82 -18.35 -25.70 -14.23
C ASP A 82 -16.86 -25.30 -14.13
N PHE A 83 -16.57 -24.19 -13.48
CA PHE A 83 -15.18 -23.71 -13.32
C PHE A 83 -14.33 -24.68 -12.49
N PHE A 84 -14.90 -25.29 -11.45
CA PHE A 84 -14.24 -26.29 -10.60
C PHE A 84 -14.65 -27.69 -10.99
N ASP A 85 -13.67 -28.62 -10.98
CA ASP A 85 -13.89 -30.04 -11.25
C ASP A 85 -14.47 -30.75 -10.03
N ILE A 86 -14.13 -30.30 -8.81
CA ILE A 86 -14.61 -30.81 -7.54
C ILE A 86 -15.02 -29.64 -6.65
N VAL A 87 -16.19 -29.76 -6.02
CA VAL A 87 -16.68 -28.79 -5.03
C VAL A 87 -16.89 -29.53 -3.71
N LEU A 88 -16.22 -29.06 -2.66
CA LEU A 88 -16.28 -29.61 -1.30
C LEU A 88 -16.96 -28.59 -0.39
N GLU A 89 -17.96 -29.05 0.36
CA GLU A 89 -18.56 -28.25 1.42
C GLU A 89 -17.80 -28.50 2.73
N LEU A 90 -17.45 -27.44 3.45
CA LEU A 90 -16.86 -27.58 4.78
C LEU A 90 -17.89 -28.13 5.76
N PRO A 91 -17.49 -29.07 6.65
CA PRO A 91 -18.36 -29.54 7.71
C PRO A 91 -18.68 -28.44 8.71
N GLU A 92 -19.87 -28.49 9.29
CA GLU A 92 -20.25 -27.60 10.39
C GLU A 92 -19.80 -28.16 11.76
N PRO A 93 -19.25 -27.33 12.68
CA PRO A 93 -18.93 -25.91 12.49
C PRO A 93 -17.65 -25.71 11.66
N ALA A 94 -17.73 -24.81 10.67
CA ALA A 94 -16.56 -24.45 9.88
C ALA A 94 -15.54 -23.64 10.69
N PRO A 95 -14.22 -23.79 10.42
CA PRO A 95 -13.20 -23.02 11.10
C PRO A 95 -13.35 -21.51 10.76
N LYS A 96 -13.03 -20.65 11.73
CA LYS A 96 -12.98 -19.20 11.47
C LYS A 96 -11.91 -18.88 10.43
N LEU A 97 -12.18 -17.87 9.60
CA LEU A 97 -11.19 -17.33 8.69
C LEU A 97 -9.98 -16.80 9.47
N PHE A 98 -8.79 -16.96 8.91
CA PHE A 98 -7.56 -16.43 9.48
C PHE A 98 -7.64 -14.90 9.59
N ALA A 99 -7.24 -14.37 10.73
CA ALA A 99 -7.10 -12.94 10.97
C ALA A 99 -5.71 -12.67 11.56
N PRO A 100 -4.92 -11.76 10.96
CA PRO A 100 -3.62 -11.41 11.50
C PRO A 100 -3.79 -10.68 12.83
N PRO A 101 -2.87 -10.88 13.81
CA PRO A 101 -2.92 -10.15 15.07
C PRO A 101 -2.65 -8.65 14.81
N ARG A 102 -3.43 -7.79 15.44
CA ARG A 102 -3.16 -6.34 15.44
C ARG A 102 -1.95 -6.02 16.30
N GLN A 103 -1.20 -5.01 15.90
CA GLN A 103 -0.06 -4.48 16.64
C GLN A 103 -0.39 -3.07 17.11
N ALA A 104 0.06 -2.73 18.33
CA ALA A 104 -0.06 -1.37 18.84
C ALA A 104 0.70 -0.38 17.94
N VAL A 105 0.13 0.79 17.73
CA VAL A 105 0.72 1.87 16.92
C VAL A 105 1.56 2.77 17.82
N SER A 106 2.87 2.81 17.60
CA SER A 106 3.80 3.63 18.35
C SER A 106 3.81 5.09 17.90
N ASP A 107 4.41 6.00 18.71
CA ASP A 107 4.61 7.40 18.34
C ASP A 107 5.37 7.57 17.02
N ALA A 108 6.38 6.71 16.78
CA ALA A 108 7.13 6.71 15.53
C ALA A 108 6.22 6.41 14.33
N GLU A 109 5.35 5.43 14.45
CA GLU A 109 4.43 5.07 13.38
C GLU A 109 3.37 6.13 13.14
N TYR A 110 2.82 6.75 14.20
CA TYR A 110 1.93 7.89 14.04
C TYR A 110 2.59 9.07 13.36
N ALA A 111 3.83 9.39 13.71
CA ALA A 111 4.56 10.47 13.06
C ALA A 111 4.82 10.18 11.57
N ILE A 112 5.09 8.92 11.21
CA ILE A 112 5.22 8.47 9.82
C ILE A 112 3.88 8.60 9.09
N GLY A 113 2.80 8.03 9.65
CA GLY A 113 1.47 8.05 9.06
C GLY A 113 0.94 9.47 8.85
N LEU A 114 1.12 10.37 9.83
CA LEU A 114 0.73 11.77 9.75
C LEU A 114 1.48 12.50 8.61
N ARG A 115 2.79 12.31 8.48
CA ARG A 115 3.56 12.92 7.39
C ARG A 115 3.17 12.35 6.02
N ALA A 116 3.03 11.04 5.93
CA ALA A 116 2.62 10.37 4.70
C ALA A 116 1.21 10.78 4.26
N SER A 117 0.27 10.97 5.19
CA SER A 117 -1.12 11.37 4.89
C SER A 117 -1.23 12.73 4.19
N ALA A 118 -0.31 13.67 4.47
CA ALA A 118 -0.24 14.95 3.79
C ALA A 118 0.23 14.85 2.32
N LEU A 119 0.79 13.70 1.92
CA LEU A 119 1.19 13.43 0.54
C LEU A 119 0.06 12.78 -0.29
N ILE A 120 -1.06 12.43 0.34
CA ILE A 120 -2.20 11.84 -0.34
C ILE A 120 -3.08 12.95 -0.91
N LYS A 121 -3.29 12.89 -2.24
CA LYS A 121 -4.05 13.91 -2.96
C LYS A 121 -5.52 13.54 -3.06
N ASP A 122 -6.40 14.51 -2.76
CA ASP A 122 -7.84 14.33 -2.96
C ASP A 122 -8.17 14.07 -4.44
N GLY A 123 -9.08 13.17 -4.71
CA GLY A 123 -9.44 12.72 -6.05
C GLY A 123 -8.45 11.73 -6.67
N GLY A 124 -7.40 11.32 -5.93
CA GLY A 124 -6.38 10.41 -6.40
C GLY A 124 -6.70 8.92 -6.17
N THR A 125 -5.70 8.10 -6.44
CA THR A 125 -5.73 6.64 -6.23
C THR A 125 -4.80 6.26 -5.09
N LEU A 126 -5.24 5.37 -4.21
CA LEU A 126 -4.51 4.93 -3.04
C LEU A 126 -4.23 3.42 -3.07
N GLN A 127 -2.98 3.05 -2.80
CA GLN A 127 -2.59 1.70 -2.39
C GLN A 127 -1.91 1.77 -1.02
N ILE A 128 -2.25 0.84 -0.16
CA ILE A 128 -1.64 0.66 1.16
C ILE A 128 -1.33 -0.81 1.42
N GLY A 129 -0.29 -1.06 2.20
CA GLY A 129 0.02 -2.39 2.72
C GLY A 129 -0.70 -2.69 4.05
N ILE A 130 -0.19 -3.67 4.78
CA ILE A 130 -0.65 -4.06 6.13
C ILE A 130 0.36 -3.60 7.19
N GLY A 131 -0.06 -3.71 8.45
CA GLY A 131 0.76 -3.46 9.63
C GLY A 131 0.59 -2.06 10.20
N SER A 132 1.21 -1.84 11.36
CA SER A 132 1.04 -0.63 12.18
C SER A 132 1.33 0.69 11.45
N LEU A 133 2.26 0.71 10.49
CA LEU A 133 2.52 1.90 9.64
C LEU A 133 1.32 2.24 8.75
N SER A 134 0.69 1.22 8.17
CA SER A 134 -0.51 1.41 7.33
C SER A 134 -1.72 1.80 8.18
N ASP A 135 -1.86 1.22 9.38
CA ASP A 135 -2.91 1.59 10.34
C ASP A 135 -2.76 3.06 10.78
N ALA A 136 -1.52 3.48 11.07
CA ALA A 136 -1.21 4.88 11.38
C ALA A 136 -1.53 5.83 10.23
N LEU A 137 -1.24 5.43 8.98
CA LEU A 137 -1.58 6.22 7.80
C LEU A 137 -3.09 6.36 7.63
N CYS A 138 -3.83 5.26 7.74
CA CYS A 138 -5.30 5.27 7.63
C CYS A 138 -5.93 6.13 8.73
N HIS A 139 -5.47 6.00 9.98
CA HIS A 139 -5.91 6.85 11.09
C HIS A 139 -5.63 8.34 10.80
N ALA A 140 -4.44 8.67 10.32
CA ALA A 140 -4.09 10.05 9.96
C ALA A 140 -4.96 10.62 8.83
N LEU A 141 -5.35 9.79 7.82
CA LEU A 141 -6.27 10.19 6.76
C LEU A 141 -7.69 10.44 7.31
N VAL A 142 -8.16 9.58 8.23
CA VAL A 142 -9.46 9.78 8.91
C VAL A 142 -9.43 11.07 9.73
N LEU A 143 -8.37 11.29 10.52
CA LEU A 143 -8.18 12.51 11.32
C LEU A 143 -8.13 13.75 10.42
N ARG A 144 -7.42 13.71 9.30
CA ARG A 144 -7.39 14.78 8.30
C ARG A 144 -8.78 15.11 7.77
N HIS A 145 -9.63 14.11 7.57
CA HIS A 145 -10.96 14.28 7.00
C HIS A 145 -12.00 14.76 8.02
N GLN A 146 -12.02 14.15 9.20
CA GLN A 146 -13.06 14.34 10.19
C GLN A 146 -12.72 15.37 11.28
N SER A 147 -11.43 15.57 11.56
CA SER A 147 -10.91 16.45 12.62
C SER A 147 -9.72 17.26 12.10
N ASN A 148 -9.94 18.02 11.01
CA ASN A 148 -8.87 18.72 10.30
C ASN A 148 -8.09 19.73 11.14
N PRO A 149 -8.72 20.53 12.05
CA PRO A 149 -7.98 21.43 12.93
C PRO A 149 -6.97 20.67 13.81
N GLU A 150 -7.35 19.55 14.40
CA GLU A 150 -6.49 18.71 15.24
C GLU A 150 -5.36 18.08 14.41
N TYR A 151 -5.69 17.55 13.23
CA TYR A 151 -4.71 17.02 12.27
C TYR A 151 -3.62 18.04 11.96
N ARG A 152 -4.02 19.28 11.63
CA ARG A 152 -3.09 20.37 11.35
C ARG A 152 -2.27 20.76 12.57
N ALA A 153 -2.88 20.80 13.75
CA ALA A 153 -2.20 21.12 15.00
C ALA A 153 -1.10 20.09 15.32
N ILE A 154 -1.39 18.79 15.14
CA ILE A 154 -0.41 17.72 15.34
C ILE A 154 0.74 17.86 14.36
N LEU A 155 0.47 18.05 13.07
CA LEU A 155 1.52 18.18 12.05
C LEU A 155 2.36 19.44 12.22
N ASN A 156 1.75 20.56 12.61
CA ASN A 156 2.50 21.78 12.92
C ASN A 156 3.41 21.61 14.14
N GLN A 157 3.00 20.83 15.13
CA GLN A 157 3.85 20.49 16.28
C GLN A 157 5.00 19.55 15.89
N LEU A 158 4.74 18.55 15.03
CA LEU A 158 5.73 17.57 14.59
C LEU A 158 6.72 18.13 13.57
N ALA A 159 6.26 18.98 12.70
CA ALA A 159 7.02 19.48 11.54
C ALA A 159 6.52 20.85 11.12
N PRO A 160 6.92 21.94 11.83
CA PRO A 160 6.51 23.29 11.51
C PRO A 160 6.77 23.64 10.05
N GLY A 161 5.75 24.16 9.35
CA GLY A 161 5.81 24.54 7.94
C GLY A 161 5.75 23.39 6.92
N TYR A 162 5.66 22.13 7.36
CA TYR A 162 5.60 20.99 6.44
C TYR A 162 4.38 21.03 5.53
N LEU A 163 3.20 21.37 6.07
CA LEU A 163 1.97 21.46 5.29
C LEU A 163 2.02 22.55 4.20
N ASP A 164 2.85 23.58 4.39
CA ASP A 164 3.05 24.67 3.43
C ASP A 164 4.22 24.42 2.48
N SER A 165 4.90 23.29 2.59
CA SER A 165 6.02 22.95 1.73
C SER A 165 5.60 22.74 0.28
N ASP A 166 6.52 23.01 -0.66
CA ASP A 166 6.29 22.78 -2.08
C ASP A 166 5.95 21.32 -2.39
N LEU A 167 6.54 20.37 -1.64
CA LEU A 167 6.26 18.95 -1.81
C LEU A 167 4.77 18.65 -1.53
N VAL A 168 4.24 19.08 -0.39
CA VAL A 168 2.83 18.84 -0.04
C VAL A 168 1.90 19.54 -1.03
N LYS A 169 2.19 20.78 -1.42
CA LYS A 169 1.39 21.53 -2.41
C LYS A 169 1.35 20.86 -3.78
N GLN A 170 2.47 20.29 -4.23
CA GLN A 170 2.56 19.64 -5.55
C GLN A 170 1.96 18.24 -5.58
N VAL A 171 2.20 17.43 -4.55
CA VAL A 171 1.87 15.99 -4.60
C VAL A 171 0.72 15.56 -3.69
N GLY A 172 0.35 16.37 -2.72
CA GLY A 172 -0.61 16.00 -1.68
C GLY A 172 -1.65 17.06 -1.38
N GLY A 173 -1.86 17.30 -0.11
CA GLY A 173 -2.78 18.29 0.43
C GLY A 173 -3.05 18.07 1.92
N ALA A 174 -3.66 19.06 2.56
CA ALA A 174 -3.97 19.03 3.98
C ALA A 174 -5.48 19.20 4.28
N GLU A 175 -6.28 19.52 3.25
CA GLU A 175 -7.73 19.70 3.40
C GLU A 175 -8.49 18.38 3.53
N PRO A 176 -9.69 18.37 4.11
CA PRO A 176 -10.59 17.23 4.07
C PRO A 176 -10.83 16.75 2.63
N PHE A 177 -11.13 15.46 2.48
CA PHE A 177 -11.38 14.86 1.17
C PHE A 177 -12.77 15.27 0.64
N SER A 178 -12.80 16.06 -0.41
CA SER A 178 -14.03 16.48 -1.11
C SER A 178 -14.45 15.47 -2.17
N ILE A 179 -13.53 15.14 -3.10
CA ILE A 179 -13.74 14.18 -4.18
C ILE A 179 -13.67 12.76 -3.63
N GLY A 180 -12.72 12.52 -2.71
CA GLY A 180 -12.42 11.23 -2.14
C GLY A 180 -11.38 10.46 -2.93
N LEU A 181 -11.09 9.23 -2.48
CA LEU A 181 -10.08 8.35 -3.06
C LEU A 181 -10.73 7.15 -3.75
N TYR A 182 -10.05 6.64 -4.77
CA TYR A 182 -10.23 5.31 -5.32
C TYR A 182 -9.14 4.38 -4.77
N GLY A 183 -9.52 3.18 -4.33
CA GLY A 183 -8.57 2.17 -3.86
C GLY A 183 -8.15 1.23 -5.00
N ALA A 184 -6.85 1.11 -5.26
CA ALA A 184 -6.30 0.08 -6.16
C ALA A 184 -5.12 -0.58 -5.43
N SER A 185 -5.35 -1.74 -4.83
CA SER A 185 -4.40 -2.35 -3.90
C SER A 185 -4.29 -3.85 -4.11
N GLU A 186 -3.07 -4.38 -4.05
CA GLU A 186 -2.84 -5.82 -4.03
C GLU A 186 -3.68 -6.51 -2.97
N MET A 187 -3.60 -5.98 -1.75
CA MET A 187 -4.33 -6.50 -0.59
C MET A 187 -5.34 -5.48 -0.08
N VAL A 188 -6.60 -5.88 0.01
CA VAL A 188 -7.65 -5.15 0.71
C VAL A 188 -7.63 -5.55 2.17
N ASN A 189 -7.59 -4.58 3.08
CA ASN A 189 -7.43 -4.78 4.52
C ASN A 189 -8.33 -3.84 5.34
N ASP A 190 -8.24 -3.93 6.67
CA ASP A 190 -9.01 -3.10 7.62
C ASP A 190 -8.88 -1.59 7.36
N GLY A 191 -7.75 -1.13 6.84
CA GLY A 191 -7.53 0.28 6.50
C GLY A 191 -8.54 0.78 5.46
N PHE A 192 -8.82 -0.01 4.41
CA PHE A 192 -9.82 0.35 3.40
C PHE A 192 -11.25 0.37 3.99
N MET A 193 -11.58 -0.55 4.89
CA MET A 193 -12.84 -0.50 5.64
C MET A 193 -12.97 0.80 6.45
N CYS A 194 -11.92 1.19 7.16
CA CYS A 194 -11.89 2.44 7.94
C CYS A 194 -12.06 3.67 7.04
N LEU A 195 -11.35 3.72 5.91
CA LEU A 195 -11.44 4.84 4.95
C LEU A 195 -12.83 4.91 4.30
N TYR A 196 -13.45 3.77 3.98
CA TYR A 196 -14.83 3.73 3.47
C TYR A 196 -15.82 4.25 4.52
N LYS A 197 -15.77 3.73 5.74
CA LYS A 197 -16.65 4.17 6.85
C LYS A 197 -16.49 5.66 7.18
N ALA A 198 -15.30 6.21 6.96
CA ALA A 198 -15.03 7.64 7.14
C ALA A 198 -15.52 8.51 5.96
N GLY A 199 -15.99 7.94 4.86
CA GLY A 199 -16.43 8.67 3.66
C GLY A 199 -15.29 9.23 2.82
N ILE A 200 -14.08 8.66 2.95
CA ILE A 200 -12.90 9.02 2.18
C ILE A 200 -12.83 8.20 0.89
N LEU A 201 -13.10 6.90 0.97
CA LEU A 201 -13.06 5.98 -0.16
C LEU A 201 -14.41 6.04 -0.89
N LYS A 202 -14.52 6.92 -1.88
CA LYS A 202 -15.79 7.22 -2.58
C LYS A 202 -15.63 7.61 -4.05
N ARG A 203 -14.41 7.94 -4.53
CA ARG A 203 -14.19 8.14 -5.95
C ARG A 203 -14.34 6.81 -6.67
N ARG A 204 -15.15 6.79 -7.73
CA ARG A 204 -15.43 5.57 -8.51
C ARG A 204 -14.73 5.62 -9.86
N VAL A 205 -14.37 4.45 -10.37
CA VAL A 205 -13.82 4.23 -11.72
C VAL A 205 -14.70 3.21 -12.47
N LEU A 206 -14.67 3.27 -13.78
CA LEU A 206 -15.43 2.37 -14.64
C LEU A 206 -14.58 1.94 -15.83
N ASP A 207 -14.82 0.76 -16.38
CA ASP A 207 -14.14 0.23 -17.57
C ASP A 207 -14.69 0.86 -18.86
N ASP A 208 -14.62 2.19 -18.94
CA ASP A 208 -15.05 3.03 -20.04
C ASP A 208 -14.05 4.18 -20.24
N VAL A 209 -13.23 4.09 -21.29
CA VAL A 209 -12.15 5.05 -21.56
C VAL A 209 -12.66 6.47 -21.73
N GLU A 210 -13.76 6.65 -22.48
CA GLU A 210 -14.31 7.98 -22.76
C GLU A 210 -14.90 8.61 -21.50
N LEU A 211 -15.60 7.82 -20.69
CA LEU A 211 -16.15 8.28 -19.41
C LEU A 211 -15.02 8.67 -18.45
N MET A 212 -13.96 7.84 -18.34
CA MET A 212 -12.80 8.15 -17.49
C MET A 212 -12.00 9.36 -17.99
N GLN A 213 -11.95 9.62 -19.31
CA GLN A 213 -11.39 10.86 -19.85
C GLN A 213 -12.21 12.08 -19.42
N ARG A 214 -13.55 11.99 -19.52
CA ARG A 214 -14.44 13.09 -19.05
C ARG A 214 -14.34 13.30 -17.55
N GLU A 215 -14.21 12.23 -16.77
CA GLU A 215 -14.01 12.31 -15.32
C GLU A 215 -12.71 13.07 -14.98
N ASN A 216 -11.60 12.72 -15.65
CA ASN A 216 -10.31 13.39 -15.46
C ASN A 216 -10.32 14.87 -15.90
N ASN A 217 -11.16 15.23 -16.86
CA ASN A 217 -11.32 16.58 -17.36
C ASN A 217 -12.41 17.38 -16.63
N ASN A 218 -13.02 16.83 -15.57
CA ASN A 218 -14.16 17.42 -14.85
C ASN A 218 -15.34 17.80 -15.75
N SER A 219 -15.63 16.98 -16.77
CA SER A 219 -16.65 17.22 -17.79
C SER A 219 -17.74 16.13 -17.84
N LEU A 220 -17.96 15.43 -16.71
CA LEU A 220 -18.99 14.41 -16.59
C LEU A 220 -20.39 15.00 -16.76
N SER A 221 -21.21 14.39 -17.63
CA SER A 221 -22.64 14.61 -17.68
C SER A 221 -23.33 13.99 -16.45
N ASP A 222 -24.61 14.34 -16.22
CA ASP A 222 -25.37 13.71 -15.14
C ASP A 222 -25.59 12.22 -15.38
N THR A 223 -25.73 11.80 -16.63
CA THR A 223 -25.80 10.38 -17.02
C THR A 223 -24.49 9.66 -16.67
N ASP A 224 -23.32 10.26 -16.94
CA ASP A 224 -22.03 9.68 -16.56
C ASP A 224 -21.88 9.53 -15.04
N LYS A 225 -22.35 10.54 -14.27
CA LYS A 225 -22.33 10.47 -12.79
C LYS A 225 -23.20 9.34 -12.26
N HIS A 226 -24.41 9.14 -12.82
CA HIS A 226 -25.27 8.03 -12.46
C HIS A 226 -24.63 6.69 -12.80
N ARG A 227 -24.04 6.54 -14.01
CA ARG A 227 -23.35 5.32 -14.38
C ARG A 227 -22.17 5.02 -13.45
N LEU A 228 -21.35 6.02 -13.10
CA LEU A 228 -20.27 5.84 -12.13
C LEU A 228 -20.78 5.41 -10.75
N GLN A 229 -21.94 5.95 -10.31
CA GLN A 229 -22.53 5.60 -9.03
C GLN A 229 -23.07 4.17 -9.00
N ASP A 230 -23.67 3.71 -10.08
CA ASP A 230 -24.37 2.43 -10.15
C ASP A 230 -23.46 1.27 -10.58
N GLU A 231 -22.50 1.52 -11.47
CA GLU A 231 -21.65 0.50 -12.10
C GLU A 231 -20.18 0.60 -11.66
N GLY A 232 -19.74 1.77 -11.17
CA GLY A 232 -18.32 2.05 -10.93
C GLY A 232 -17.79 1.41 -9.64
N HIS A 233 -16.50 1.04 -9.67
CA HIS A 233 -15.77 0.53 -8.52
C HIS A 233 -15.12 1.67 -7.73
N TRP A 234 -15.25 1.61 -6.41
CA TRP A 234 -14.51 2.50 -5.50
C TRP A 234 -13.27 1.83 -4.90
N LEU A 235 -13.14 0.48 -5.06
CA LEU A 235 -12.02 -0.32 -4.61
C LEU A 235 -11.81 -1.52 -5.53
N ASP A 236 -10.60 -1.69 -6.04
CA ASP A 236 -10.15 -2.90 -6.72
C ASP A 236 -8.98 -3.55 -5.96
N GLY A 237 -9.03 -4.88 -5.85
CA GLY A 237 -8.03 -5.66 -5.14
C GLY A 237 -7.73 -7.02 -5.74
N GLY A 238 -6.53 -7.53 -5.48
CA GLY A 238 -6.13 -8.88 -5.88
C GLY A 238 -6.61 -9.94 -4.89
N PHE A 239 -6.52 -9.63 -3.60
CA PHE A 239 -7.02 -10.47 -2.51
C PHE A 239 -7.37 -9.59 -1.30
N TYR A 240 -8.05 -10.15 -0.31
CA TYR A 240 -8.28 -9.46 0.95
C TYR A 240 -7.89 -10.32 2.15
N LEU A 241 -7.40 -9.66 3.18
CA LEU A 241 -7.02 -10.26 4.45
C LEU A 241 -7.12 -9.21 5.57
N GLY A 242 -7.77 -9.53 6.67
CA GLY A 242 -7.89 -8.60 7.78
C GLY A 242 -8.52 -9.23 9.01
N SER A 243 -9.10 -8.40 9.87
CA SER A 243 -9.76 -8.82 11.09
C SER A 243 -11.09 -9.52 10.80
N GLN A 244 -11.67 -10.14 11.85
CA GLN A 244 -13.03 -10.68 11.75
C GLN A 244 -14.05 -9.58 11.43
N ASP A 245 -13.79 -8.34 11.88
CA ASP A 245 -14.65 -7.17 11.59
C ASP A 245 -14.63 -6.82 10.10
N LEU A 246 -13.48 -6.94 9.41
CA LEU A 246 -13.39 -6.77 7.95
C LEU A 246 -14.29 -7.78 7.23
N TYR A 247 -14.19 -9.06 7.61
CA TYR A 247 -14.99 -10.12 6.97
C TYR A 247 -16.49 -9.94 7.23
N GLN A 248 -16.85 -9.55 8.45
CA GLN A 248 -18.23 -9.24 8.80
C GLN A 248 -18.74 -8.04 7.99
N TRP A 249 -17.97 -6.95 7.94
CA TRP A 249 -18.32 -5.75 7.15
C TRP A 249 -18.54 -6.09 5.67
N LEU A 250 -17.65 -6.89 5.05
CA LEU A 250 -17.81 -7.31 3.65
C LEU A 250 -19.08 -8.14 3.43
N ARG A 251 -19.48 -8.98 4.40
CA ARG A 251 -20.74 -9.74 4.32
C ARG A 251 -21.97 -8.85 4.42
N GLU A 252 -21.91 -7.82 5.28
CA GLU A 252 -23.02 -6.94 5.63
C GLU A 252 -23.17 -5.71 4.72
N LEU A 253 -22.22 -5.46 3.84
CA LEU A 253 -22.31 -4.36 2.87
C LEU A 253 -23.60 -4.49 2.04
N PRO A 254 -24.34 -3.37 1.83
CA PRO A 254 -25.44 -3.34 0.87
C PRO A 254 -24.97 -3.81 -0.52
N GLU A 255 -25.83 -4.52 -1.24
CA GLU A 255 -25.47 -5.11 -2.54
C GLU A 255 -24.97 -4.07 -3.56
N LEU A 256 -25.54 -2.85 -3.57
CA LEU A 256 -25.07 -1.77 -4.44
C LEU A 256 -23.63 -1.34 -4.10
N GLU A 257 -23.30 -1.26 -2.81
CA GLU A 257 -21.94 -0.89 -2.36
C GLU A 257 -20.94 -2.04 -2.58
N LYS A 258 -21.41 -3.27 -2.41
CA LYS A 258 -20.59 -4.46 -2.67
C LYS A 258 -20.20 -4.58 -4.14
N LYS A 259 -21.06 -4.15 -5.07
CA LYS A 259 -20.74 -4.05 -6.51
C LYS A 259 -19.61 -3.08 -6.80
N GLY A 260 -19.39 -2.09 -5.94
CA GLY A 260 -18.28 -1.15 -6.06
C GLY A 260 -16.92 -1.73 -5.64
N ILE A 261 -16.86 -3.01 -5.24
CA ILE A 261 -15.63 -3.73 -4.93
C ILE A 261 -15.31 -4.70 -6.07
N GLY A 262 -14.22 -4.45 -6.79
CA GLY A 262 -13.70 -5.35 -7.82
C GLY A 262 -12.59 -6.23 -7.25
N MET A 263 -12.88 -7.53 -7.04
CA MET A 263 -11.82 -8.51 -6.73
C MET A 263 -11.40 -9.18 -8.03
N THR A 264 -10.11 -9.05 -8.39
CA THR A 264 -9.60 -9.45 -9.69
C THR A 264 -8.17 -10.00 -9.62
N ARG A 265 -7.59 -10.35 -10.76
CA ARG A 265 -6.24 -10.93 -10.88
C ARG A 265 -5.14 -9.93 -10.53
N ILE A 266 -4.01 -10.44 -10.04
CA ILE A 266 -2.85 -9.62 -9.68
C ILE A 266 -2.24 -8.87 -10.86
N SER A 267 -2.23 -9.44 -12.05
CA SER A 267 -1.71 -8.74 -13.24
C SER A 267 -2.48 -7.46 -13.55
N HIS A 268 -3.79 -7.43 -13.26
CA HIS A 268 -4.58 -6.21 -13.42
C HIS A 268 -4.29 -5.17 -12.34
N ILE A 269 -4.09 -5.58 -11.09
CA ILE A 269 -3.88 -4.64 -9.98
C ILE A 269 -2.44 -4.11 -9.93
N ASN A 270 -1.46 -4.99 -10.10
CA ASN A 270 -0.05 -4.70 -9.83
C ASN A 270 0.72 -4.16 -11.04
N GLU A 271 0.15 -4.22 -12.23
CA GLU A 271 0.79 -3.78 -13.47
C GLU A 271 -0.12 -2.87 -14.30
N LEU A 272 0.46 -2.19 -15.30
CA LEU A 272 -0.28 -1.39 -16.29
C LEU A 272 -0.45 -2.12 -17.63
N TYR A 273 0.25 -3.21 -17.84
CA TYR A 273 0.28 -3.93 -19.12
C TYR A 273 -0.48 -5.27 -19.08
N GLY A 274 -1.16 -5.58 -17.99
CA GLY A 274 -1.97 -6.79 -17.87
C GLY A 274 -3.35 -6.72 -18.52
N GLY A 275 -3.78 -5.53 -18.97
CA GLY A 275 -5.09 -5.28 -19.51
C GLY A 275 -5.12 -4.09 -20.50
N ASN A 276 -5.93 -3.09 -20.20
CA ASN A 276 -6.03 -1.86 -20.99
C ASN A 276 -5.21 -0.74 -20.34
N GLU A 277 -3.92 -0.64 -20.69
CA GLU A 277 -3.01 0.37 -20.12
C GLU A 277 -3.55 1.80 -20.21
N GLY A 278 -4.18 2.17 -21.32
CA GLY A 278 -4.74 3.51 -21.50
C GLY A 278 -5.85 3.82 -20.50
N LEU A 279 -6.75 2.87 -20.27
CA LEU A 279 -7.82 2.97 -19.28
C LEU A 279 -7.26 2.99 -17.85
N GLU A 280 -6.36 2.08 -17.52
CA GLU A 280 -5.78 1.98 -16.19
C GLU A 280 -5.02 3.24 -15.78
N ARG A 281 -4.34 3.91 -16.73
CA ARG A 281 -3.71 5.21 -16.50
C ARG A 281 -4.70 6.30 -16.15
N LEU A 282 -5.90 6.29 -16.75
CA LEU A 282 -6.97 7.23 -16.43
C LEU A 282 -7.60 6.95 -15.06
N GLN A 283 -7.86 5.68 -14.76
CA GLN A 283 -8.42 5.25 -13.48
C GLN A 283 -7.47 5.55 -12.31
N ARG A 284 -6.14 5.34 -12.50
CA ARG A 284 -5.10 5.49 -11.47
C ARG A 284 -4.45 6.88 -11.45
N ARG A 285 -5.23 7.93 -11.75
CA ARG A 285 -4.71 9.31 -11.68
C ARG A 285 -4.22 9.66 -10.29
N ASP A 286 -3.21 10.54 -10.22
CA ASP A 286 -2.62 11.05 -8.96
C ASP A 286 -2.35 9.92 -7.94
N ALA A 287 -1.87 8.77 -8.42
CA ALA A 287 -1.67 7.59 -7.59
C ALA A 287 -0.64 7.84 -6.47
N ARG A 288 -0.96 7.39 -5.27
CA ARG A 288 -0.06 7.35 -4.10
C ARG A 288 0.01 5.92 -3.61
N PHE A 289 1.16 5.30 -3.86
CA PHE A 289 1.41 3.92 -3.50
C PHE A 289 2.33 3.88 -2.28
N CYS A 290 1.75 3.51 -1.13
CA CYS A 290 2.38 3.52 0.17
C CYS A 290 2.82 2.12 0.57
N ASN A 291 4.13 1.91 0.62
CA ASN A 291 4.72 0.63 0.97
C ASN A 291 5.69 0.78 2.14
N THR A 292 5.92 -0.31 2.87
CA THR A 292 6.86 -0.34 3.98
C THR A 292 8.16 -0.98 3.56
N CYS A 293 9.30 -0.41 3.97
CA CYS A 293 10.60 -1.05 3.87
C CYS A 293 11.28 -1.12 5.24
N MET A 294 12.28 -1.99 5.36
CA MET A 294 13.03 -2.15 6.61
C MET A 294 14.12 -1.08 6.75
N MET A 295 14.81 -0.79 5.66
CA MET A 295 16.00 0.08 5.64
C MET A 295 16.10 0.78 4.29
N MET A 296 16.75 1.96 4.30
CA MET A 296 17.12 2.68 3.09
C MET A 296 18.58 3.13 3.14
N THR A 297 19.25 3.09 2.00
CA THR A 297 20.59 3.65 1.89
C THR A 297 20.52 5.18 1.70
N ALA A 298 21.60 5.87 2.06
CA ALA A 298 21.73 7.32 1.86
C ALA A 298 21.63 7.74 0.37
N LEU A 299 21.78 6.80 -0.56
CA LEU A 299 21.59 7.01 -2.00
C LEU A 299 20.22 6.56 -2.51
N GLY A 300 19.32 6.12 -1.62
CA GLY A 300 17.91 5.88 -1.91
C GLY A 300 17.54 4.46 -2.37
N ALA A 301 18.43 3.47 -2.25
CA ALA A 301 18.03 2.06 -2.39
C ALA A 301 17.31 1.59 -1.12
N ALA A 302 16.27 0.75 -1.27
CA ALA A 302 15.50 0.22 -0.14
C ALA A 302 15.55 -1.31 -0.07
N THR A 303 15.47 -1.83 1.16
CA THR A 303 15.44 -3.27 1.45
C THR A 303 14.20 -3.60 2.28
N SER A 304 13.48 -4.66 1.88
CA SER A 304 12.20 -5.04 2.50
C SER A 304 12.07 -6.52 2.82
N ASP A 305 12.90 -7.40 2.26
CA ASP A 305 12.67 -8.85 2.28
C ASP A 305 13.79 -9.67 2.90
N ALA A 306 15.06 -9.27 2.72
CA ALA A 306 16.21 -10.07 3.17
C ALA A 306 17.20 -9.25 3.98
N LEU A 307 17.91 -9.92 4.89
CA LEU A 307 19.00 -9.36 5.69
C LEU A 307 20.34 -9.60 5.00
N GLU A 308 21.35 -8.84 5.42
CA GLU A 308 22.71 -8.88 4.85
C GLU A 308 23.39 -10.25 5.00
N ASP A 309 23.01 -11.04 6.00
CA ASP A 309 23.44 -12.41 6.23
C ASP A 309 22.72 -13.47 5.37
N GLY A 310 21.86 -13.03 4.45
CA GLY A 310 21.10 -13.88 3.52
C GLY A 310 19.78 -14.44 4.10
N ARG A 311 19.42 -14.12 5.34
CA ARG A 311 18.11 -14.54 5.88
C ARG A 311 16.99 -13.77 5.21
N VAL A 312 15.99 -14.49 4.69
CA VAL A 312 14.74 -13.93 4.23
C VAL A 312 13.81 -13.77 5.43
N VAL A 313 13.32 -12.56 5.67
CA VAL A 313 12.47 -12.20 6.82
C VAL A 313 11.05 -11.81 6.39
N SER A 314 10.86 -11.55 5.08
CA SER A 314 9.56 -11.24 4.49
C SER A 314 9.52 -11.69 3.03
N GLY A 315 8.34 -11.85 2.46
CA GLY A 315 8.17 -11.95 1.01
C GLY A 315 8.29 -10.56 0.37
N VAL A 316 8.70 -10.52 -0.90
CA VAL A 316 8.76 -9.28 -1.68
C VAL A 316 7.37 -8.71 -1.92
N GLY A 317 6.36 -9.59 -2.16
CA GLY A 317 5.00 -9.18 -2.54
C GLY A 317 5.00 -8.35 -3.83
N GLY A 318 4.07 -7.41 -3.92
CA GLY A 318 3.93 -6.50 -5.06
C GLY A 318 4.61 -5.14 -4.87
N GLN A 319 5.44 -4.95 -3.86
CA GLN A 319 6.07 -3.65 -3.59
C GLN A 319 6.80 -3.10 -4.82
N TYR A 320 7.62 -3.93 -5.49
CA TYR A 320 8.32 -3.50 -6.70
C TYR A 320 7.34 -3.08 -7.81
N ASN A 321 6.24 -3.81 -7.98
CA ASN A 321 5.23 -3.49 -8.98
C ASN A 321 4.65 -2.08 -8.77
N PHE A 322 4.23 -1.76 -7.55
CA PHE A 322 3.66 -0.45 -7.23
C PHE A 322 4.69 0.68 -7.33
N VAL A 323 5.94 0.41 -6.93
CA VAL A 323 7.03 1.39 -7.10
C VAL A 323 7.28 1.67 -8.59
N ALA A 324 7.40 0.64 -9.41
CA ALA A 324 7.60 0.77 -10.86
C ALA A 324 6.40 1.46 -11.54
N MET A 325 5.17 1.07 -11.17
CA MET A 325 3.94 1.68 -11.67
C MET A 325 3.83 3.15 -11.29
N ALA A 326 4.22 3.56 -10.08
CA ALA A 326 4.26 4.96 -9.68
C ALA A 326 5.19 5.81 -10.55
N HIS A 327 6.26 5.23 -11.07
CA HIS A 327 7.15 5.91 -12.01
C HIS A 327 6.61 5.92 -13.45
N ALA A 328 5.80 4.94 -13.83
CA ALA A 328 5.15 4.87 -15.14
C ALA A 328 3.92 5.78 -15.25
N LEU A 329 3.20 6.03 -14.16
CA LEU A 329 2.04 6.92 -14.12
C LEU A 329 2.46 8.39 -14.08
N HIS A 330 1.79 9.27 -14.86
CA HIS A 330 2.17 10.67 -15.03
C HIS A 330 2.37 11.42 -13.70
N ASN A 331 1.41 11.36 -12.79
CA ASN A 331 1.47 12.00 -11.48
C ASN A 331 1.61 10.99 -10.32
N GLY A 332 1.99 9.75 -10.64
CA GLY A 332 2.15 8.70 -9.63
C GLY A 332 3.36 8.94 -8.74
N ARG A 333 3.22 8.67 -7.44
CA ARG A 333 4.31 8.75 -6.45
C ARG A 333 4.36 7.47 -5.63
N SER A 334 5.57 6.95 -5.49
CA SER A 334 5.88 5.88 -4.55
C SER A 334 6.31 6.48 -3.22
N ILE A 335 5.68 6.06 -2.14
CA ILE A 335 5.97 6.51 -0.79
C ILE A 335 6.45 5.30 0.01
N LEU A 336 7.75 5.27 0.32
CA LEU A 336 8.34 4.23 1.15
C LEU A 336 8.39 4.70 2.60
N MET A 337 7.64 4.03 3.45
CA MET A 337 7.57 4.30 4.89
C MET A 337 8.47 3.35 5.66
N PHE A 338 9.25 3.85 6.62
CA PHE A 338 10.12 3.02 7.44
C PHE A 338 10.49 3.73 8.75
N ARG A 339 10.83 2.99 9.77
CA ARG A 339 11.39 3.56 11.00
C ARG A 339 12.87 3.89 10.78
N ALA A 340 13.28 5.12 11.07
CA ALA A 340 14.68 5.53 10.97
C ALA A 340 15.59 4.75 11.94
N LEU A 341 15.00 4.22 13.01
CA LEU A 341 15.69 3.60 14.11
C LEU A 341 15.14 2.20 14.42
N ARG A 342 16.04 1.27 14.70
CA ARG A 342 15.76 -0.03 15.29
C ARG A 342 16.44 -0.14 16.64
N GLU A 343 15.67 -0.44 17.68
CA GLU A 343 16.17 -0.63 19.03
C GLU A 343 16.11 -2.12 19.40
N GLN A 344 17.20 -2.65 19.95
CA GLN A 344 17.30 -4.01 20.48
C GLN A 344 17.94 -3.92 21.88
N GLY A 345 17.12 -4.02 22.91
CA GLY A 345 17.58 -3.82 24.28
C GLY A 345 18.18 -2.43 24.47
N HIS A 346 19.45 -2.36 24.86
CA HIS A 346 20.16 -1.09 25.05
C HIS A 346 20.89 -0.58 23.80
N SER A 347 20.84 -1.32 22.68
CA SER A 347 21.51 -0.91 21.44
C SER A 347 20.52 -0.30 20.46
N ALA A 348 20.91 0.82 19.86
CA ALA A 348 20.18 1.46 18.80
C ALA A 348 20.94 1.34 17.47
N GLN A 349 20.26 1.03 16.40
CA GLN A 349 20.81 0.94 15.05
C GLN A 349 20.02 1.80 14.10
N SER A 350 20.73 2.51 13.21
CA SER A 350 20.09 3.27 12.13
C SER A 350 19.57 2.35 11.05
N ASN A 351 18.37 2.64 10.54
CA ASN A 351 17.85 2.06 9.32
C ASN A 351 18.09 2.98 8.08
N VAL A 352 18.71 4.16 8.30
CA VAL A 352 19.34 4.94 7.23
C VAL A 352 20.81 4.52 7.20
N LEU A 353 21.23 3.85 6.12
CA LEU A 353 22.52 3.20 6.00
C LEU A 353 23.34 3.80 4.86
N TRP A 354 24.66 3.61 4.84
CA TRP A 354 25.47 3.96 3.67
C TRP A 354 25.31 2.92 2.56
N ASN A 355 25.50 1.66 2.90
CA ASN A 355 25.35 0.50 2.02
C ASN A 355 24.60 -0.62 2.74
N TYR A 356 23.98 -1.50 1.96
CA TYR A 356 23.39 -2.75 2.45
C TYR A 356 23.55 -3.85 1.40
N GLY A 357 23.72 -5.11 1.82
CA GLY A 357 24.02 -6.25 0.95
C GLY A 357 22.85 -6.71 0.07
N HIS A 358 21.63 -6.31 0.40
CA HIS A 358 20.42 -6.64 -0.38
C HIS A 358 19.66 -5.39 -0.78
N THR A 359 18.99 -5.45 -1.95
CA THR A 359 18.18 -4.35 -2.48
C THR A 359 16.89 -4.91 -3.04
N THR A 360 15.77 -4.49 -2.49
CA THR A 360 14.43 -4.77 -3.00
C THR A 360 14.03 -3.72 -4.04
N ILE A 361 14.21 -2.44 -3.70
CA ILE A 361 13.95 -1.31 -4.59
C ILE A 361 15.26 -0.62 -4.93
N PRO A 362 15.68 -0.64 -6.20
CA PRO A 362 16.93 -0.04 -6.61
C PRO A 362 16.87 1.49 -6.60
N ARG A 363 18.03 2.15 -6.45
CA ARG A 363 18.12 3.61 -6.30
C ARG A 363 17.58 4.41 -7.49
N HIS A 364 17.51 3.84 -8.68
CA HIS A 364 16.93 4.52 -9.85
C HIS A 364 15.39 4.54 -9.85
N LEU A 365 14.75 3.83 -8.90
CA LEU A 365 13.33 3.91 -8.61
C LEU A 365 13.05 4.61 -7.26
N ARG A 366 14.02 5.37 -6.72
CA ARG A 366 13.84 6.18 -5.52
C ARG A 366 12.83 7.31 -5.77
N ASP A 367 11.95 7.55 -4.80
CA ASP A 367 10.95 8.60 -4.89
C ASP A 367 10.79 9.33 -3.55
N ILE A 368 9.77 9.04 -2.78
CA ILE A 368 9.56 9.65 -1.47
C ILE A 368 9.86 8.63 -0.37
N ALA A 369 10.71 9.00 0.56
CA ALA A 369 10.99 8.27 1.79
C ALA A 369 10.40 9.03 2.99
N VAL A 370 9.64 8.33 3.85
CA VAL A 370 9.01 8.91 5.03
C VAL A 370 9.38 8.10 6.26
N ASN A 371 9.86 8.78 7.28
CA ASN A 371 10.06 8.17 8.58
C ASN A 371 9.61 9.12 9.72
N GLU A 372 9.82 8.72 10.95
CA GLU A 372 9.38 9.47 12.13
C GLU A 372 9.98 10.86 12.26
N TYR A 373 11.12 11.12 11.62
CA TYR A 373 11.82 12.41 11.70
C TYR A 373 11.52 13.34 10.52
N GLY A 374 11.06 12.82 9.38
CA GLY A 374 10.77 13.68 8.24
C GLY A 374 10.42 12.96 6.95
N VAL A 375 10.48 13.74 5.87
CA VAL A 375 10.19 13.32 4.49
C VAL A 375 11.36 13.72 3.59
N ALA A 376 11.88 12.74 2.83
CA ALA A 376 12.90 12.96 1.82
C ALA A 376 12.32 12.74 0.42
N ASN A 377 12.32 13.78 -0.40
CA ASN A 377 11.94 13.72 -1.81
C ASN A 377 13.21 13.43 -2.65
N LEU A 378 13.28 12.22 -3.21
CA LEU A 378 14.49 11.71 -3.87
C LEU A 378 14.35 11.59 -5.40
N ARG A 379 13.10 11.76 -5.94
CA ARG A 379 12.86 11.66 -7.39
C ARG A 379 13.59 12.79 -8.11
N GLY A 380 14.45 12.43 -9.07
CA GLY A 380 15.23 13.39 -9.85
C GLY A 380 16.39 14.07 -9.09
N ALA A 381 16.61 13.72 -7.81
CA ALA A 381 17.69 14.29 -7.01
C ALA A 381 19.07 13.77 -7.46
N SER A 382 20.08 14.64 -7.44
CA SER A 382 21.48 14.23 -7.55
C SER A 382 21.90 13.38 -6.36
N ASP A 383 23.05 12.71 -6.44
CA ASP A 383 23.56 11.90 -5.31
C ASP A 383 23.76 12.78 -4.06
N GLU A 384 24.29 13.97 -4.23
CA GLU A 384 24.50 14.91 -3.10
C GLU A 384 23.18 15.37 -2.48
N GLN A 385 22.19 15.72 -3.30
CA GLN A 385 20.84 16.09 -2.84
C GLN A 385 20.18 14.93 -2.12
N CYS A 386 20.32 13.71 -2.66
CA CYS A 386 19.79 12.50 -2.05
C CYS A 386 20.41 12.25 -0.67
N VAL A 387 21.74 12.34 -0.57
CA VAL A 387 22.46 12.19 0.71
C VAL A 387 22.00 13.24 1.72
N LYS A 388 21.89 14.52 1.33
CA LYS A 388 21.40 15.58 2.22
C LYS A 388 19.98 15.31 2.70
N SER A 389 19.08 14.90 1.80
CA SER A 389 17.70 14.58 2.14
C SER A 389 17.59 13.36 3.07
N MET A 390 18.37 12.31 2.84
CA MET A 390 18.38 11.13 3.71
C MET A 390 19.03 11.41 5.07
N LEU A 391 20.06 12.26 5.14
CA LEU A 391 20.64 12.71 6.41
C LEU A 391 19.65 13.54 7.23
N SER A 392 18.81 14.38 6.59
CA SER A 392 17.82 15.20 7.29
C SER A 392 16.74 14.39 8.00
N ILE A 393 16.52 13.14 7.60
CA ILE A 393 15.58 12.22 8.23
C ILE A 393 16.27 11.09 9.01
N CYS A 394 17.59 11.17 9.22
CA CYS A 394 18.34 10.20 10.01
C CYS A 394 18.27 10.56 11.51
N ASP A 395 18.30 9.55 12.39
CA ASP A 395 18.47 9.80 13.84
C ASP A 395 19.79 10.54 14.10
N ALA A 396 19.73 11.58 14.91
CA ALA A 396 20.84 12.49 15.15
C ALA A 396 22.14 11.79 15.60
N ARG A 397 22.04 10.64 16.27
CA ARG A 397 23.22 9.85 16.73
C ARG A 397 24.07 9.34 15.59
N PHE A 398 23.46 9.08 14.42
CA PHE A 398 24.13 8.42 13.29
C PHE A 398 24.54 9.40 12.17
N ILE A 399 24.04 10.63 12.18
CA ILE A 399 24.35 11.66 11.18
C ILE A 399 25.87 11.90 11.05
N PRO A 400 26.67 12.07 12.14
CA PRO A 400 28.10 12.34 12.00
C PRO A 400 28.87 11.23 11.26
N LYS A 401 28.54 9.96 11.55
CA LYS A 401 29.17 8.81 10.90
C LYS A 401 28.83 8.74 9.40
N LEU A 402 27.56 8.91 9.06
CA LEU A 402 27.11 8.89 7.65
C LEU A 402 27.68 10.06 6.87
N MET A 403 27.70 11.25 7.45
CA MET A 403 28.25 12.48 6.87
C MET A 403 29.76 12.32 6.58
N LYS A 404 30.53 11.77 7.56
CA LYS A 404 31.95 11.47 7.37
C LYS A 404 32.18 10.54 6.18
N THR A 405 31.36 9.50 6.07
CA THR A 405 31.45 8.54 4.95
C THR A 405 31.09 9.22 3.62
N ALA A 406 29.99 10.00 3.56
CA ALA A 406 29.55 10.69 2.37
C ALA A 406 30.61 11.69 1.84
N LYS A 407 31.28 12.43 2.73
CA LYS A 407 32.37 13.34 2.37
C LYS A 407 33.59 12.59 1.84
N ARG A 408 33.95 11.45 2.45
CA ARG A 408 35.07 10.59 2.02
C ARG A 408 34.80 10.03 0.62
N GLU A 409 33.58 9.58 0.36
CA GLU A 409 33.15 9.00 -0.92
C GLU A 409 32.80 10.06 -1.97
N LEU A 410 33.07 11.33 -1.73
CA LEU A 410 32.81 12.48 -2.62
C LEU A 410 31.34 12.60 -3.06
N LYS A 411 30.41 12.18 -2.20
CA LYS A 411 28.96 12.29 -2.37
C LYS A 411 28.35 13.43 -1.58
N LEU A 412 29.16 14.16 -0.85
CA LEU A 412 28.78 15.33 -0.07
C LEU A 412 29.95 16.31 -0.06
N ASP A 413 29.65 17.59 -0.24
CA ASP A 413 30.66 18.66 -0.14
C ASP A 413 31.40 18.57 1.20
N ARG A 414 32.72 18.74 1.17
CA ARG A 414 33.57 18.69 2.36
C ARG A 414 33.24 19.80 3.36
N ALA A 415 32.82 20.96 2.88
CA ALA A 415 32.42 22.11 3.71
C ALA A 415 30.99 22.01 4.26
N PHE A 416 30.19 21.02 3.79
CA PHE A 416 28.80 20.91 4.27
C PHE A 416 28.76 20.64 5.77
N GLU A 417 27.92 21.40 6.47
CA GLU A 417 27.60 21.19 7.89
C GLU A 417 26.12 20.86 8.05
N ALA A 418 25.81 19.94 8.96
CA ALA A 418 24.45 19.55 9.25
C ALA A 418 23.71 20.72 9.92
N PRO A 419 22.50 21.08 9.45
CA PRO A 419 21.67 22.06 10.13
C PRO A 419 21.40 21.68 11.58
N VAL A 420 21.42 22.66 12.48
CA VAL A 420 21.20 22.45 13.93
C VAL A 420 19.87 21.76 14.19
N ALA A 421 18.83 22.02 13.39
CA ALA A 421 17.52 21.38 13.50
C ALA A 421 17.58 19.84 13.45
N TRP A 422 18.56 19.24 12.75
CA TRP A 422 18.70 17.79 12.66
C TRP A 422 19.11 17.13 13.99
N THR A 423 19.60 17.91 14.96
CA THR A 423 19.90 17.42 16.33
C THR A 423 18.63 17.02 17.09
N LEU A 424 17.46 17.51 16.63
CA LEU A 424 16.15 17.22 17.21
C LEU A 424 15.58 15.85 16.73
N ASN A 425 16.23 15.20 15.75
CA ASN A 425 15.82 13.87 15.29
C ASN A 425 16.14 12.82 16.36
N ARG A 426 15.30 12.75 17.39
CA ARG A 426 15.46 11.90 18.57
C ARG A 426 14.08 11.42 19.04
N THR A 427 14.02 10.18 19.53
CA THR A 427 12.79 9.56 20.02
C THR A 427 12.13 10.35 21.15
N ASN A 428 12.92 10.89 22.10
CA ASN A 428 12.38 11.68 23.21
C ASN A 428 11.72 12.99 22.76
N HIS A 429 12.25 13.66 21.74
CA HIS A 429 11.63 14.87 21.19
C HIS A 429 10.32 14.54 20.48
N LEU A 430 10.31 13.43 19.75
CA LEU A 430 9.11 12.93 19.07
C LEU A 430 7.99 12.64 20.09
N SER A 431 8.27 11.83 21.11
CA SER A 431 7.27 11.47 22.13
C SER A 431 6.79 12.69 22.90
N ALA A 432 7.66 13.65 23.22
CA ALA A 432 7.27 14.90 23.86
C ALA A 432 6.31 15.73 22.96
N ALA A 433 6.55 15.77 21.64
CA ALA A 433 5.69 16.46 20.69
C ALA A 433 4.30 15.85 20.59
N LEU A 434 4.18 14.53 20.68
CA LEU A 434 2.90 13.81 20.53
C LEU A 434 2.13 13.62 21.84
N LYS A 435 2.77 13.79 23.00
CA LYS A 435 2.21 13.46 24.30
C LYS A 435 0.82 14.09 24.53
N SER A 436 0.68 15.39 24.30
CA SER A 436 -0.58 16.10 24.55
C SER A 436 -1.74 15.62 23.67
N PHE A 437 -1.45 15.10 22.48
CA PHE A 437 -2.45 14.55 21.57
C PHE A 437 -2.81 13.11 21.91
N ARG A 438 -1.85 12.33 22.42
CA ARG A 438 -2.10 11.01 23.03
C ARG A 438 -3.03 11.16 24.26
N ASP A 439 -2.70 12.07 25.17
CA ASP A 439 -3.47 12.32 26.38
C ASP A 439 -4.92 12.74 26.07
N LYS A 440 -5.17 13.33 24.89
CA LYS A 440 -6.52 13.68 24.38
C LYS A 440 -7.21 12.55 23.63
N GLY A 441 -6.61 11.40 23.49
CA GLY A 441 -7.15 10.25 22.74
C GLY A 441 -7.16 10.41 21.21
N LEU A 442 -6.47 11.43 20.66
CA LEU A 442 -6.38 11.66 19.22
C LEU A 442 -5.47 10.65 18.51
N LEU A 443 -4.59 10.02 19.25
CA LEU A 443 -3.64 8.99 18.77
C LEU A 443 -3.77 7.76 19.67
N PRO A 444 -4.82 6.95 19.51
CA PRO A 444 -5.12 5.84 20.42
C PRO A 444 -4.10 4.70 20.32
N ASP A 445 -3.98 3.92 21.39
CA ASP A 445 -3.36 2.61 21.34
C ASP A 445 -4.38 1.61 20.78
N TYR A 446 -4.08 0.99 19.67
CA TYR A 446 -4.95 -0.02 19.03
C TYR A 446 -4.79 -1.39 19.68
#